data_00870c8271f08873f771302c11b757b5
#
_entry.id   00870c8271f08873f771302c11b757b5
#
_cell.length_a   1.000
_cell.length_b   1.000
_cell.length_c   1.000
_cell.angle_alpha   90.00
_cell.angle_beta   90.00
_cell.angle_gamma   90.00
#
_symmetry.space_group_name_H-M   'P 1'
#
loop_
_entity.id
_entity.type
_entity.pdbx_description
1 polymer ?
#
loop_
_entity_poly.entity_id
_entity_poly.type
_entity_poly.pdbx_seq_one_letter_code
_entity_poly.pdbx_strand_id
1 'polypeptide(L)'
;MKAFNIKTEYLKNPLGIDIENPRVMWNCEGGVTQNAYQIVTDDWDSGKIESSSMRIVVPVKFEKGKRVTYRIKLWDENDTEGDFSEENFFE
;
A
#
# COMPACT_ATOMS: atom_id res chain seq x y z
N MET A 1 -7.19 8.16 9.99
CA MET A 1 -7.54 7.21 8.92
C MET A 1 -6.46 6.16 8.80
N LYS A 2 -6.84 4.93 8.59
CA LYS A 2 -5.92 3.81 8.51
C LYS A 2 -6.31 2.89 7.36
N ALA A 3 -5.34 2.35 6.64
CA ALA A 3 -5.58 1.35 5.60
C ALA A 3 -5.83 -0.01 6.24
N PHE A 4 -6.78 -0.75 5.68
CA PHE A 4 -7.08 -2.12 6.08
C PHE A 4 -7.52 -2.95 4.87
N ASN A 5 -7.71 -4.25 5.06
CA ASN A 5 -8.07 -5.17 3.97
C ASN A 5 -7.14 -5.02 2.78
N ILE A 6 -5.84 -4.99 3.06
CA ILE A 6 -4.79 -4.72 2.08
C ILE A 6 -4.55 -5.96 1.25
N LYS A 7 -4.48 -5.79 -0.07
CA LYS A 7 -4.28 -6.89 -1.02
C LYS A 7 -3.26 -6.50 -2.09
N THR A 8 -2.55 -7.50 -2.59
CA THR A 8 -1.69 -7.39 -3.77
C THR A 8 -2.29 -8.27 -4.85
N GLU A 9 -2.52 -7.72 -6.04
CA GLU A 9 -3.14 -8.44 -7.15
C GLU A 9 -4.44 -9.16 -6.73
N TYR A 10 -5.27 -8.48 -5.92
CA TYR A 10 -6.54 -8.99 -5.39
C TYR A 10 -6.41 -10.14 -4.39
N LEU A 11 -5.19 -10.46 -3.94
CA LEU A 11 -4.92 -11.52 -2.99
C LEU A 11 -4.29 -10.95 -1.73
N LYS A 12 -4.63 -11.52 -0.57
CA LYS A 12 -4.01 -11.13 0.68
C LYS A 12 -2.69 -11.89 0.85
N ASN A 13 -1.58 -11.13 0.99
CA ASN A 13 -0.24 -11.68 1.19
C ASN A 13 0.07 -12.85 0.24
N PRO A 14 -0.03 -12.64 -1.09
CA PRO A 14 0.13 -13.73 -2.05
C PRO A 14 1.56 -14.22 -2.14
N LEU A 15 1.68 -15.51 -2.46
CA LEU A 15 2.95 -16.16 -2.75
C LEU A 15 3.02 -16.52 -4.22
N GLY A 16 4.21 -16.49 -4.79
CA GLY A 16 4.43 -16.95 -6.16
C GLY A 16 3.84 -16.04 -7.23
N ILE A 17 3.66 -14.75 -6.95
CA ILE A 17 3.20 -13.83 -7.99
C ILE A 17 4.31 -13.61 -9.02
N ASP A 18 3.92 -13.53 -10.29
CA ASP A 18 4.83 -13.39 -11.42
C ASP A 18 4.65 -12.04 -12.11
N ILE A 19 4.57 -10.96 -11.33
CA ILE A 19 4.34 -9.61 -11.81
C ILE A 19 5.42 -8.69 -11.26
N GLU A 20 6.16 -8.03 -12.16
CA GLU A 20 7.26 -7.16 -11.78
C GLU A 20 6.81 -5.88 -11.05
N ASN A 21 5.67 -5.32 -11.47
CA ASN A 21 5.10 -4.12 -10.87
C ASN A 21 3.70 -4.46 -10.34
N PRO A 22 3.60 -5.02 -9.12
CA PRO A 22 2.31 -5.46 -8.61
C PRO A 22 1.37 -4.31 -8.29
N ARG A 23 0.07 -4.58 -8.37
CA ARG A 23 -0.96 -3.65 -7.91
C ARG A 23 -1.24 -3.90 -6.45
N VAL A 24 -1.21 -2.84 -5.67
CA VAL A 24 -1.56 -2.86 -4.25
C VAL A 24 -2.87 -2.08 -4.07
N MET A 25 -3.77 -2.63 -3.28
CA MET A 25 -5.07 -2.01 -3.02
C MET A 25 -5.44 -2.14 -1.55
N TRP A 26 -6.27 -1.22 -1.09
CA TRP A 26 -6.69 -1.17 0.32
C TRP A 26 -8.04 -0.50 0.46
N ASN A 27 -8.61 -0.63 1.66
CA ASN A 27 -9.77 0.13 2.10
C ASN A 27 -9.35 1.11 3.20
N CYS A 28 -10.16 2.13 3.43
CA CYS A 28 -9.90 3.14 4.45
C CYS A 28 -10.87 3.01 5.61
N GLU A 29 -10.38 3.19 6.84
CA GLU A 29 -11.24 3.30 8.02
C GLU A 29 -10.81 4.50 8.86
N GLY A 30 -11.77 5.12 9.56
CA GLY A 30 -11.54 6.34 10.34
C GLY A 30 -11.38 7.55 9.43
N GLY A 31 -12.36 8.45 9.42
CA GLY A 31 -12.42 9.59 8.53
C GLY A 31 -13.43 9.35 7.40
N VAL A 32 -13.52 10.29 6.48
CA VAL A 32 -14.52 10.30 5.40
C VAL A 32 -13.86 10.00 4.06
N THR A 33 -12.78 10.70 3.73
CA THR A 33 -12.12 10.61 2.42
C THR A 33 -10.61 10.57 2.60
N GLN A 34 -9.95 9.69 1.87
CA GLN A 34 -8.51 9.68 1.79
C GLN A 34 -8.03 10.86 0.94
N ASN A 35 -7.09 11.63 1.48
CA ASN A 35 -6.48 12.76 0.79
C ASN A 35 -5.10 12.44 0.22
N ALA A 36 -4.38 11.52 0.87
CA ALA A 36 -3.04 11.11 0.44
C ALA A 36 -2.71 9.71 0.96
N TYR A 37 -1.68 9.12 0.39
CA TYR A 37 -1.16 7.82 0.86
C TYR A 37 0.37 7.83 0.82
N GLN A 38 0.96 6.87 1.53
CA GLN A 38 2.39 6.58 1.48
C GLN A 38 2.57 5.08 1.61
N ILE A 39 3.39 4.48 0.74
CA ILE A 39 3.73 3.07 0.81
C ILE A 39 5.22 2.95 1.06
N VAL A 40 5.58 2.15 2.08
CA VAL A 40 6.97 1.92 2.47
C VAL A 40 7.27 0.44 2.40
N THR A 41 8.32 0.08 1.68
CA THR A 41 8.90 -1.27 1.65
C THR A 41 10.28 -1.23 2.29
N ASP A 42 10.97 -2.37 2.34
CA ASP A 42 12.33 -2.43 2.88
C ASP A 42 13.32 -1.55 2.09
N ASP A 43 13.10 -1.44 0.77
CA ASP A 43 14.03 -0.76 -0.14
C ASP A 43 13.44 0.49 -0.80
N TRP A 44 12.18 0.81 -0.54
CA TRP A 44 11.50 1.89 -1.23
C TRP A 44 10.48 2.59 -0.34
N ASP A 45 10.38 3.89 -0.49
CA ASP A 45 9.42 4.75 0.18
C ASP A 45 8.84 5.71 -0.86
N SER A 46 7.53 5.64 -1.07
CA SER A 46 6.87 6.49 -2.06
C SER A 46 6.86 7.97 -1.66
N GLY A 47 7.09 8.27 -0.39
CA GLY A 47 6.76 9.58 0.15
C GLY A 47 5.24 9.81 0.17
N LYS A 48 4.83 10.97 0.63
CA LYS A 48 3.41 11.34 0.63
C LYS A 48 2.96 11.62 -0.80
N ILE A 49 1.99 10.85 -1.27
CA ILE A 49 1.38 11.02 -2.59
C ILE A 49 -0.04 11.55 -2.40
N GLU A 50 -0.32 12.74 -2.90
CA GLU A 50 -1.65 13.35 -2.81
C GLU A 50 -2.58 12.71 -3.82
N SER A 51 -3.44 11.81 -3.34
CA SER A 51 -4.37 11.06 -4.17
C SER A 51 -5.44 10.40 -3.31
N SER A 52 -6.66 10.35 -3.81
CA SER A 52 -7.74 9.59 -3.19
C SER A 52 -7.81 8.15 -3.68
N SER A 53 -6.90 7.74 -4.56
CA SER A 53 -6.87 6.38 -5.10
C SER A 53 -6.52 5.38 -4.00
N MET A 54 -7.26 4.28 -3.95
CA MET A 54 -7.02 3.16 -3.02
C MET A 54 -6.46 1.95 -3.75
N ARG A 55 -5.95 2.16 -4.96
CA ARG A 55 -5.35 1.11 -5.77
C ARG A 55 -4.27 1.75 -6.65
N ILE A 56 -3.07 1.21 -6.57
CA ILE A 56 -1.94 1.71 -7.35
C ILE A 56 -1.13 0.56 -7.94
N VAL A 57 -0.45 0.85 -9.03
CA VAL A 57 0.62 -0.01 -9.55
C VAL A 57 1.91 0.49 -8.90
N VAL A 58 2.60 -0.39 -8.18
CA VAL A 58 3.86 -0.01 -7.55
C VAL A 58 4.90 0.24 -8.64
N PRO A 59 5.52 1.43 -8.69
CA PRO A 59 6.38 1.81 -9.81
C PRO A 59 7.79 1.22 -9.76
N VAL A 60 8.06 0.36 -8.80
CA VAL A 60 9.37 -0.27 -8.62
C VAL A 60 9.27 -1.73 -9.01
N LYS A 61 10.27 -2.22 -9.74
CA LYS A 61 10.35 -3.64 -10.10
C LYS A 61 10.94 -4.44 -8.94
N PHE A 62 10.35 -5.58 -8.68
CA PHE A 62 10.80 -6.48 -7.62
C PHE A 62 11.32 -7.79 -8.20
N GLU A 63 12.29 -8.38 -7.52
CA GLU A 63 12.83 -9.68 -7.92
C GLU A 63 11.77 -10.77 -7.70
N LYS A 64 11.63 -11.63 -8.69
CA LYS A 64 10.75 -12.79 -8.63
C LYS A 64 11.22 -13.73 -7.52
N GLY A 65 10.28 -14.20 -6.70
CA GLY A 65 10.57 -15.13 -5.62
C GLY A 65 11.11 -14.48 -4.34
N LYS A 66 11.33 -13.18 -4.34
CA LYS A 66 11.75 -12.44 -3.15
C LYS A 66 10.53 -11.92 -2.40
N ARG A 67 10.48 -12.14 -1.08
CA ARG A 67 9.41 -11.58 -0.27
C ARG A 67 9.64 -10.09 -0.06
N VAL A 68 8.60 -9.30 -0.34
CA VAL A 68 8.60 -7.85 -0.11
C VAL A 68 7.53 -7.56 0.94
N THR A 69 7.94 -6.95 2.05
CA THR A 69 7.01 -6.50 3.08
C THR A 69 6.76 -5.01 2.93
N TYR A 70 5.54 -4.58 3.21
CA TYR A 70 5.18 -3.18 3.06
C TYR A 70 4.13 -2.75 4.07
N ARG A 71 4.05 -1.43 4.28
CA ARG A 71 3.06 -0.77 5.12
C ARG A 71 2.50 0.42 4.38
N ILE A 72 1.28 0.79 4.71
CA ILE A 72 0.57 1.91 4.08
C ILE A 72 0.14 2.89 5.17
N LYS A 73 0.41 4.17 4.94
CA LYS A 73 -0.05 5.28 5.77
C LYS A 73 -1.00 6.13 4.95
N LEU A 74 -2.06 6.63 5.57
CA LEU A 74 -3.05 7.47 4.91
C LEU A 74 -3.20 8.81 5.62
N TRP A 75 -3.63 9.82 4.85
CA TRP A 75 -4.07 11.13 5.33
C TRP A 75 -5.54 11.28 5.04
N ASP A 76 -6.30 11.81 5.98
CA ASP A 76 -7.75 11.97 5.85
C ASP A 76 -8.12 13.28 5.12
N GLU A 77 -9.41 13.61 5.10
CA GLU A 77 -9.96 14.80 4.44
C GLU A 77 -9.43 16.11 5.02
N ASN A 78 -8.90 16.09 6.23
CA ASN A 78 -8.29 17.25 6.89
C ASN A 78 -6.76 17.24 6.74
N ASP A 79 -6.23 16.36 5.90
CA ASP A 79 -4.80 16.15 5.73
C ASP A 79 -4.09 15.74 7.03
N THR A 80 -4.82 15.07 7.91
CA THR A 80 -4.29 14.56 9.16
C THR A 80 -3.68 13.18 8.93
N GLU A 81 -2.40 13.05 9.31
CA GLU A 81 -1.65 11.82 9.19
C GLU A 81 -2.18 10.73 10.14
N GLY A 82 -2.46 9.55 9.60
CA GLY A 82 -2.82 8.39 10.40
C GLY A 82 -1.60 7.52 10.71
N ASP A 83 -1.84 6.43 11.42
CA ASP A 83 -0.80 5.45 11.70
C ASP A 83 -0.54 4.57 10.47
N PHE A 84 0.63 3.95 10.41
CA PHE A 84 0.87 2.91 9.41
C PHE A 84 -0.07 1.73 9.63
N SER A 85 -0.46 1.08 8.54
CA SER A 85 -1.17 -0.19 8.59
C SER A 85 -0.29 -1.27 9.22
N GLU A 86 -0.89 -2.42 9.51
CA GLU A 86 -0.11 -3.62 9.79
C GLU A 86 0.78 -3.96 8.59
N GLU A 87 1.82 -4.74 8.84
CA GLU A 87 2.73 -5.19 7.80
C GLU A 87 2.05 -6.23 6.93
N ASN A 88 2.15 -6.06 5.62
CA ASN A 88 1.67 -7.01 4.63
C ASN A 88 2.84 -7.40 3.73
N PHE A 89 2.67 -8.44 2.92
CA PHE A 89 3.74 -8.87 2.02
C PHE A 89 3.19 -9.44 0.71
N PHE A 90 4.08 -9.54 -0.27
CA PHE A 90 3.88 -10.37 -1.46
C PHE A 90 5.20 -11.06 -1.82
N GLU A 91 5.10 -12.12 -2.58
CA GLU A 91 6.27 -12.91 -2.94
C GLU A 91 6.10 -13.52 -4.33
#